data_679c5346baf734816a1f4ba8f477847e
#
_entry.id   679c5346baf734816a1f4ba8f477847e
#
_cell.length_a   1.000
_cell.length_b   1.000
_cell.length_c   1.000
_cell.angle_alpha   90.00
_cell.angle_beta   90.00
_cell.angle_gamma   90.00
#
_symmetry.space_group_name_H-M   'P 1'
#
loop_
_entity.id
_entity.type
_entity.pdbx_description
1 polymer ?
#
loop_
_entity_poly.entity_id
_entity_poly.type
_entity_poly.pdbx_seq_one_letter_code
_entity_poly.pdbx_strand_id
1 'polypeptide(L)'
;YADGLNIPTGMEVGHGVVYVGQGTELLELRDRDGDGVADERKILLSGFGNGDSHQTINSFVWSPDGELWFCQGDGIQSRVETPHGISSLYQAGVYRLRPGNLRLDGLLDDFMGPGNPWGVAFDDFGQSLVADGAGGISYLTPASIPAKRRLRLPRIGQPGGYCGIECIGAANLPKEMQGEFIVGDYKRNRVSRLAISEDGAGFK
;
A
#
# COMPACT_ATOMS: atom_id res chain seq x y z
N TYR A 1 16.18 -7.69 -14.43
CA TYR A 1 14.99 -7.25 -15.19
C TYR A 1 15.11 -5.79 -15.64
N ALA A 2 15.46 -4.86 -14.78
CA ALA A 2 15.72 -3.46 -15.12
C ALA A 2 16.80 -2.87 -14.22
N ASP A 3 17.63 -2.01 -14.77
CA ASP A 3 18.67 -1.25 -14.08
C ASP A 3 18.43 0.27 -14.17
N GLY A 4 19.35 1.08 -13.60
CA GLY A 4 19.28 2.53 -13.66
C GLY A 4 18.03 3.13 -13.03
N LEU A 5 17.42 2.44 -12.05
CA LEU A 5 16.31 2.94 -11.25
C LEU A 5 16.81 3.92 -10.18
N ASN A 6 16.00 4.91 -9.85
CA ASN A 6 16.34 5.94 -8.88
C ASN A 6 15.60 5.69 -7.55
N ILE A 7 16.25 5.07 -6.59
CA ILE A 7 15.70 4.76 -5.26
C ILE A 7 14.35 4.07 -5.39
N PRO A 8 14.29 2.84 -5.98
CA PRO A 8 13.04 2.09 -6.03
C PRO A 8 12.66 1.63 -4.63
N THR A 9 11.48 1.95 -4.18
CA THR A 9 10.99 1.67 -2.81
C THR A 9 9.83 0.69 -2.78
N GLY A 10 9.32 0.30 -3.92
CA GLY A 10 8.29 -0.72 -4.03
C GLY A 10 8.03 -1.13 -5.46
N MET A 11 7.53 -2.34 -5.62
CA MET A 11 7.14 -2.88 -6.93
C MET A 11 5.99 -3.86 -6.78
N GLU A 12 5.26 -4.04 -7.88
CA GLU A 12 4.22 -5.05 -7.99
C GLU A 12 4.08 -5.51 -9.44
N VAL A 13 3.76 -6.79 -9.63
CA VAL A 13 3.59 -7.39 -10.96
C VAL A 13 2.11 -7.56 -11.25
N GLY A 14 1.68 -7.17 -12.44
CA GLY A 14 0.29 -7.37 -12.86
C GLY A 14 0.04 -6.91 -14.28
N HIS A 15 -0.98 -7.45 -14.91
CA HIS A 15 -1.37 -7.11 -16.28
C HIS A 15 -0.24 -7.21 -17.32
N GLY A 16 0.71 -8.13 -17.10
CA GLY A 16 1.86 -8.36 -18.00
C GLY A 16 2.93 -7.28 -17.93
N VAL A 17 2.99 -6.53 -16.85
CA VAL A 17 4.00 -5.49 -16.61
C VAL A 17 4.48 -5.51 -15.15
N VAL A 18 5.56 -4.79 -14.88
CA VAL A 18 6.05 -4.51 -13.53
C VAL A 18 5.83 -3.03 -13.24
N TYR A 19 5.08 -2.75 -12.20
CA TYR A 19 4.92 -1.40 -11.65
C TYR A 19 6.01 -1.14 -10.63
N VAL A 20 6.69 0.00 -10.74
CA VAL A 20 7.79 0.36 -9.83
C VAL A 20 7.61 1.78 -9.33
N GLY A 21 7.55 1.93 -8.01
CA GLY A 21 7.65 3.23 -7.36
C GLY A 21 9.11 3.65 -7.19
N GLN A 22 9.50 4.77 -7.77
CA GLN A 22 10.84 5.33 -7.61
C GLN A 22 10.80 6.85 -7.44
N GLY A 23 11.52 7.35 -6.47
CA GLY A 23 11.62 8.80 -6.26
C GLY A 23 10.25 9.50 -6.35
N THR A 24 10.05 10.30 -7.38
CA THR A 24 8.80 11.05 -7.62
C THR A 24 7.88 10.41 -8.66
N GLU A 25 8.13 9.19 -9.08
CA GLU A 25 7.48 8.56 -10.24
C GLU A 25 6.94 7.17 -9.94
N LEU A 26 5.85 6.84 -10.60
CA LEU A 26 5.38 5.47 -10.80
C LEU A 26 5.67 5.05 -12.23
N LEU A 27 6.45 4.00 -12.37
CA LEU A 27 6.84 3.43 -13.66
C LEU A 27 6.02 2.19 -14.01
N GLU A 28 5.85 1.98 -15.30
CA GLU A 28 5.49 0.72 -15.92
C GLU A 28 6.69 0.20 -16.71
N LEU A 29 7.12 -1.02 -16.39
CA LEU A 29 8.20 -1.71 -17.10
C LEU A 29 7.63 -2.92 -17.81
N ARG A 30 8.00 -3.14 -19.06
CA ARG A 30 7.50 -4.23 -19.89
C ARG A 30 8.63 -4.94 -20.59
N ASP A 31 8.62 -6.24 -20.48
CA ASP A 31 9.39 -7.18 -21.27
C ASP A 31 8.48 -7.64 -22.43
N ARG A 32 8.85 -7.35 -23.67
CA ARG A 32 8.02 -7.67 -24.83
C ARG A 32 8.42 -8.94 -25.52
N ASP A 33 9.68 -9.30 -25.48
CA ASP A 33 10.21 -10.47 -26.17
C ASP A 33 10.38 -11.70 -25.24
N GLY A 34 10.20 -11.52 -23.92
CA GLY A 34 10.21 -12.60 -22.95
C GLY A 34 11.60 -13.04 -22.53
N ASP A 35 12.63 -12.21 -22.74
CA ASP A 35 14.01 -12.54 -22.38
C ASP A 35 14.35 -12.29 -20.90
N GLY A 36 13.41 -11.72 -20.15
CA GLY A 36 13.56 -11.39 -18.71
C GLY A 36 14.17 -10.01 -18.48
N VAL A 37 14.31 -9.19 -19.50
CA VAL A 37 14.77 -7.80 -19.41
C VAL A 37 13.67 -6.85 -19.90
N ALA A 38 13.50 -5.73 -19.23
CA ALA A 38 12.47 -4.76 -19.62
C ALA A 38 12.91 -3.95 -20.85
N ASP A 39 12.23 -4.13 -21.98
CA ASP A 39 12.41 -3.36 -23.21
C ASP A 39 11.82 -1.96 -23.16
N GLU A 40 10.77 -1.82 -22.40
CA GLU A 40 10.04 -0.57 -22.28
C GLU A 40 10.01 -0.07 -20.85
N ARG A 41 10.23 1.23 -20.72
CA ARG A 41 10.05 1.99 -19.49
C ARG A 41 9.16 3.18 -19.77
N LYS A 42 8.04 3.25 -19.07
CA LYS A 42 7.09 4.33 -19.18
C LYS A 42 6.82 4.94 -17.82
N ILE A 43 6.89 6.26 -17.71
CA ILE A 43 6.36 6.97 -16.54
C ILE A 43 4.83 6.99 -16.67
N LEU A 44 4.15 6.32 -15.76
CA LEU A 44 2.68 6.34 -15.70
C LEU A 44 2.16 7.59 -15.04
N LEU A 45 2.72 7.92 -13.89
CA LEU A 45 2.34 9.06 -13.07
C LEU A 45 3.60 9.68 -12.47
N SER A 46 3.59 10.99 -12.28
CA SER A 46 4.63 11.74 -11.57
C SER A 46 4.01 12.78 -10.64
N GLY A 47 4.84 13.35 -9.75
CA GLY A 47 4.39 14.32 -8.76
C GLY A 47 4.23 13.73 -7.36
N PHE A 48 4.70 12.50 -7.15
CA PHE A 48 4.88 11.95 -5.80
C PHE A 48 6.02 12.68 -5.10
N GLY A 49 5.88 12.88 -3.81
CA GLY A 49 6.92 13.57 -3.04
C GLY A 49 8.10 12.65 -2.70
N ASN A 50 9.26 13.26 -2.45
CA ASN A 50 10.49 12.56 -2.04
C ASN A 50 11.26 13.35 -0.95
N GLY A 51 10.55 14.08 -0.10
CA GLY A 51 11.16 14.83 1.00
C GLY A 51 11.94 13.95 1.98
N ASP A 52 11.58 12.69 2.07
CA ASP A 52 12.33 11.63 2.74
C ASP A 52 12.42 10.41 1.82
N SER A 53 13.64 10.00 1.44
CA SER A 53 13.86 9.00 0.40
C SER A 53 13.35 7.59 0.76
N HIS A 54 13.21 7.25 2.03
CA HIS A 54 12.67 5.95 2.44
C HIS A 54 11.16 5.99 2.71
N GLN A 55 10.55 7.16 2.67
CA GLN A 55 9.11 7.37 2.87
C GLN A 55 8.35 7.57 1.56
N THR A 56 9.00 7.48 0.41
CA THR A 56 8.37 7.59 -0.91
C THR A 56 7.34 6.48 -1.13
N ILE A 57 6.70 6.45 -2.28
CA ILE A 57 5.66 5.45 -2.58
C ILE A 57 6.21 4.03 -2.45
N ASN A 58 5.57 3.21 -1.62
CA ASN A 58 6.05 1.88 -1.24
C ASN A 58 4.89 0.89 -1.03
N SER A 59 5.19 -0.37 -0.71
CA SER A 59 4.22 -1.39 -0.31
C SER A 59 3.07 -1.58 -1.30
N PHE A 60 3.44 -1.83 -2.55
CA PHE A 60 2.47 -2.07 -3.61
C PHE A 60 1.78 -3.42 -3.44
N VAL A 61 0.47 -3.45 -3.69
CA VAL A 61 -0.36 -4.65 -3.62
C VAL A 61 -1.60 -4.51 -4.50
N TRP A 62 -2.04 -5.60 -5.11
CA TRP A 62 -3.33 -5.67 -5.78
C TRP A 62 -4.44 -5.92 -4.77
N SER A 63 -5.49 -5.11 -4.83
CA SER A 63 -6.74 -5.40 -4.13
C SER A 63 -7.53 -6.48 -4.87
N PRO A 64 -8.45 -7.18 -4.18
CA PRO A 64 -9.26 -8.22 -4.80
C PRO A 64 -10.10 -7.77 -6.01
N ASP A 65 -10.40 -6.49 -6.10
CA ASP A 65 -11.13 -5.89 -7.23
C ASP A 65 -10.21 -5.38 -8.36
N GLY A 66 -8.90 -5.67 -8.29
CA GLY A 66 -7.93 -5.39 -9.35
C GLY A 66 -7.41 -3.96 -9.40
N GLU A 67 -7.49 -3.22 -8.31
CA GLU A 67 -6.87 -1.92 -8.18
C GLU A 67 -5.47 -2.04 -7.55
N LEU A 68 -4.53 -1.24 -8.00
CA LEU A 68 -3.18 -1.20 -7.43
C LEU A 68 -3.14 -0.22 -6.26
N TRP A 69 -2.88 -0.74 -5.07
CA TRP A 69 -2.75 0.04 -3.86
C TRP A 69 -1.29 0.17 -3.45
N PHE A 70 -0.93 1.32 -2.88
CA PHE A 70 0.42 1.56 -2.38
C PHE A 70 0.43 2.67 -1.33
N CYS A 71 1.42 2.65 -0.47
CA CYS A 71 1.57 3.59 0.63
C CYS A 71 2.44 4.78 0.25
N GLN A 72 2.27 5.86 1.01
CA GLN A 72 3.18 7.00 1.12
C GLN A 72 3.44 7.28 2.60
N GLY A 73 4.68 7.52 2.98
CA GLY A 73 5.06 7.74 4.36
C GLY A 73 4.99 9.19 4.83
N ASP A 74 5.45 9.40 6.07
CA ASP A 74 5.43 10.69 6.74
C ASP A 74 6.39 11.70 6.12
N GLY A 75 6.07 12.99 6.26
CA GLY A 75 6.88 14.08 5.72
C GLY A 75 6.85 14.19 4.19
N ILE A 76 6.09 13.36 3.51
CA ILE A 76 5.96 13.36 2.06
C ILE A 76 4.72 14.17 1.66
N GLN A 77 4.90 15.07 0.72
CA GLN A 77 3.81 15.81 0.09
C GLN A 77 3.78 15.49 -1.39
N SER A 78 2.68 14.94 -1.85
CA SER A 78 2.48 14.56 -3.23
C SER A 78 1.34 15.35 -3.87
N ARG A 79 1.52 15.68 -5.13
CA ARG A 79 0.52 16.30 -5.98
C ARG A 79 0.62 15.74 -7.38
N VAL A 80 -0.17 14.74 -7.64
CA VAL A 80 -0.10 13.93 -8.86
C VAL A 80 -1.21 14.35 -9.81
N GLU A 81 -0.84 14.77 -11.01
CA GLU A 81 -1.79 15.07 -12.08
C GLU A 81 -2.23 13.77 -12.78
N THR A 82 -3.52 13.64 -12.98
CA THR A 82 -4.14 12.52 -13.68
C THR A 82 -5.18 13.04 -14.69
N PRO A 83 -5.64 12.20 -15.63
CA PRO A 83 -6.75 12.58 -16.52
C PRO A 83 -8.05 12.92 -15.79
N HIS A 84 -8.16 12.57 -14.50
CA HIS A 84 -9.34 12.79 -13.66
C HIS A 84 -9.18 13.97 -12.70
N GLY A 85 -8.09 14.71 -12.80
CA GLY A 85 -7.75 15.82 -11.92
C GLY A 85 -6.53 15.51 -11.04
N ILE A 86 -6.31 16.35 -10.03
CA ILE A 86 -5.15 16.25 -9.15
C ILE A 86 -5.51 15.38 -7.95
N SER A 87 -4.70 14.36 -7.69
CA SER A 87 -4.70 13.58 -6.46
C SER A 87 -3.57 14.06 -5.55
N SER A 88 -3.87 14.36 -4.29
CA SER A 88 -2.90 14.88 -3.35
C SER A 88 -2.95 14.14 -2.02
N LEU A 89 -1.77 13.90 -1.46
CA LEU A 89 -1.58 13.54 -0.07
C LEU A 89 -0.51 14.48 0.52
N TYR A 90 -0.79 15.08 1.67
CA TYR A 90 0.09 16.05 2.33
C TYR A 90 0.88 15.46 3.48
N GLN A 91 0.62 14.22 3.80
CA GLN A 91 1.26 13.41 4.83
C GLN A 91 1.26 11.95 4.41
N ALA A 92 1.52 11.05 5.34
CA ALA A 92 1.35 9.62 5.13
C ALA A 92 -0.07 9.26 4.71
N GLY A 93 -0.20 8.24 3.90
CA GLY A 93 -1.49 7.76 3.42
C GLY A 93 -1.35 6.60 2.46
N VAL A 94 -2.45 6.27 1.83
CA VAL A 94 -2.54 5.18 0.86
C VAL A 94 -3.12 5.71 -0.43
N TYR A 95 -2.56 5.30 -1.54
CA TYR A 95 -3.11 5.52 -2.86
C TYR A 95 -3.81 4.26 -3.36
N ARG A 96 -4.84 4.49 -4.16
CA ARG A 96 -5.54 3.49 -4.94
C ARG A 96 -5.54 3.91 -6.40
N LEU A 97 -4.94 3.11 -7.24
CA LEU A 97 -4.78 3.38 -8.67
C LEU A 97 -5.56 2.36 -9.50
N ARG A 98 -6.30 2.84 -10.49
CA ARG A 98 -6.80 2.06 -11.62
C ARG A 98 -5.88 2.25 -12.82
N PRO A 99 -4.95 1.33 -13.09
CA PRO A 99 -3.93 1.56 -14.13
C PRO A 99 -4.51 1.78 -15.52
N GLY A 100 -5.61 1.08 -15.84
CA GLY A 100 -6.23 1.14 -17.17
C GLY A 100 -6.75 2.52 -17.58
N ASN A 101 -7.06 3.39 -16.64
CA ASN A 101 -7.55 4.75 -16.90
C ASN A 101 -6.80 5.84 -16.12
N LEU A 102 -5.79 5.47 -15.36
CA LEU A 102 -4.96 6.37 -14.52
C LEU A 102 -5.77 7.15 -13.47
N ARG A 103 -6.86 6.57 -12.97
CA ARG A 103 -7.57 7.16 -11.85
C ARG A 103 -6.81 6.85 -10.56
N LEU A 104 -6.34 7.89 -9.91
CA LEU A 104 -5.61 7.83 -8.65
C LEU A 104 -6.42 8.52 -7.55
N ASP A 105 -6.82 7.76 -6.55
CA ASP A 105 -7.48 8.27 -5.36
C ASP A 105 -6.49 8.24 -4.18
N GLY A 106 -6.27 9.38 -3.52
CA GLY A 106 -5.55 9.46 -2.25
C GLY A 106 -6.50 9.14 -1.11
N LEU A 107 -6.16 8.14 -0.32
CA LEU A 107 -6.93 7.67 0.81
C LEU A 107 -6.15 7.94 2.09
N LEU A 108 -6.77 8.68 3.02
CA LEU A 108 -6.21 8.88 4.35
C LEU A 108 -4.87 9.61 4.39
N ASP A 109 -5.00 10.87 4.26
CA ASP A 109 -4.01 11.83 4.67
C ASP A 109 -3.98 11.88 6.20
N ASP A 110 -2.85 11.54 6.84
CA ASP A 110 -2.58 11.67 8.29
C ASP A 110 -3.70 11.17 9.25
N PHE A 111 -4.68 10.49 8.69
CA PHE A 111 -5.95 10.25 9.36
C PHE A 111 -5.96 8.97 10.19
N MET A 112 -5.01 8.08 9.94
CA MET A 112 -5.01 6.74 10.49
C MET A 112 -4.12 6.53 11.68
N GLY A 113 -3.33 7.47 12.00
CA GLY A 113 -2.40 7.29 13.08
C GLY A 113 -1.02 7.78 12.71
N PRO A 114 0.02 7.22 13.25
CA PRO A 114 1.36 7.62 12.92
C PRO A 114 1.61 7.40 11.44
N GLY A 115 2.27 8.29 10.86
CA GLY A 115 2.37 8.45 9.45
C GLY A 115 3.47 7.63 8.78
N ASN A 116 3.64 6.35 9.11
CA ASN A 116 4.70 5.53 8.53
C ASN A 116 4.18 4.17 8.03
N PRO A 117 3.28 4.15 7.04
CA PRO A 117 2.73 2.91 6.50
C PRO A 117 3.77 2.13 5.69
N TRP A 118 3.88 0.83 5.97
CA TRP A 118 4.80 -0.11 5.35
C TRP A 118 4.14 -1.44 4.99
N GLY A 119 2.90 -1.41 4.64
CA GLY A 119 2.16 -2.58 4.18
C GLY A 119 0.68 -2.33 4.10
N VAL A 120 0.04 -2.87 3.08
CA VAL A 120 -1.40 -2.95 2.92
C VAL A 120 -1.74 -4.39 2.59
N ALA A 121 -2.76 -4.94 3.21
CA ALA A 121 -3.30 -6.24 2.88
C ALA A 121 -4.82 -6.22 2.90
N PHE A 122 -5.41 -7.19 2.24
CA PHE A 122 -6.85 -7.35 2.13
C PHE A 122 -7.26 -8.73 2.61
N ASP A 123 -8.42 -8.82 3.24
CA ASP A 123 -9.11 -10.08 3.40
C ASP A 123 -9.86 -10.47 2.11
N ASP A 124 -10.51 -11.64 2.13
CA ASP A 124 -11.29 -12.15 0.99
C ASP A 124 -12.50 -11.28 0.63
N PHE A 125 -12.89 -10.36 1.50
CA PHE A 125 -14.00 -9.43 1.30
C PHE A 125 -13.54 -8.05 0.83
N GLY A 126 -12.23 -7.86 0.63
CA GLY A 126 -11.64 -6.59 0.22
C GLY A 126 -11.51 -5.56 1.35
N GLN A 127 -11.59 -6.00 2.60
CA GLN A 127 -11.35 -5.11 3.73
C GLN A 127 -9.85 -4.91 3.91
N SER A 128 -9.44 -3.66 3.98
CA SER A 128 -8.02 -3.30 3.93
C SER A 128 -7.45 -3.00 5.30
N LEU A 129 -6.30 -3.59 5.59
CA LEU A 129 -5.49 -3.31 6.76
C LEU A 129 -4.16 -2.70 6.36
N VAL A 130 -3.71 -1.73 7.14
CA VAL A 130 -2.43 -1.04 6.93
C VAL A 130 -1.52 -1.27 8.12
N ALA A 131 -0.32 -1.79 7.84
CA ALA A 131 0.74 -1.91 8.83
C ALA A 131 1.55 -0.62 8.92
N ASP A 132 1.77 -0.14 10.13
CA ASP A 132 2.48 1.10 10.41
C ASP A 132 3.77 0.85 11.17
N GLY A 133 4.88 1.36 10.65
CA GLY A 133 6.20 1.21 11.24
C GLY A 133 6.37 1.86 12.62
N ALA A 134 5.50 2.78 12.98
CA ALA A 134 5.57 3.49 14.25
C ALA A 134 4.42 3.14 15.21
N GLY A 135 3.32 2.59 14.71
CA GLY A 135 2.09 2.62 15.47
C GLY A 135 1.21 1.40 15.55
N GLY A 136 1.41 0.38 14.77
CA GLY A 136 0.55 -0.80 14.82
C GLY A 136 -0.18 -1.08 13.52
N ILE A 137 -1.38 -1.62 13.60
CA ILE A 137 -2.20 -1.95 12.44
C ILE A 137 -3.49 -1.17 12.50
N SER A 138 -3.91 -0.68 11.36
CA SER A 138 -5.13 0.12 11.23
C SER A 138 -6.04 -0.45 10.16
N TYR A 139 -7.34 -0.46 10.43
CA TYR A 139 -8.35 -0.70 9.42
C TYR A 139 -8.58 0.58 8.61
N LEU A 140 -8.51 0.43 7.30
CA LEU A 140 -8.75 1.53 6.38
C LEU A 140 -10.24 1.58 6.02
N THR A 141 -10.95 2.59 6.51
CA THR A 141 -12.37 2.73 6.19
C THR A 141 -12.59 2.89 4.68
N PRO A 142 -13.67 2.34 4.13
CA PRO A 142 -13.96 2.40 2.71
C PRO A 142 -13.88 3.82 2.14
N ALA A 143 -13.29 3.94 0.97
CA ALA A 143 -13.10 5.21 0.27
C ALA A 143 -14.39 5.94 -0.10
N SER A 144 -15.54 5.29 -0.02
CA SER A 144 -16.86 5.88 -0.18
C SER A 144 -17.22 6.93 0.87
N ILE A 145 -16.51 6.95 2.00
CA ILE A 145 -16.74 7.94 3.05
C ILE A 145 -15.86 9.18 2.76
N PRO A 146 -16.45 10.36 2.55
CA PRO A 146 -15.68 11.58 2.36
C PRO A 146 -14.70 11.83 3.50
N ALA A 147 -13.46 12.23 3.21
CA ALA A 147 -12.38 12.39 4.18
C ALA A 147 -12.79 13.19 5.42
N LYS A 148 -13.50 14.30 5.25
CA LYS A 148 -14.00 15.15 6.34
C LYS A 148 -15.02 14.50 7.28
N ARG A 149 -15.56 13.32 6.92
CA ARG A 149 -16.55 12.57 7.71
C ARG A 149 -16.00 11.25 8.23
N ARG A 150 -14.75 10.92 7.91
CA ARG A 150 -14.12 9.71 8.41
C ARG A 150 -13.81 9.87 9.89
N LEU A 151 -14.04 8.80 10.62
CA LEU A 151 -13.65 8.70 12.02
C LEU A 151 -12.37 7.87 12.11
N ARG A 152 -11.48 8.27 12.97
CA ARG A 152 -10.31 7.48 13.31
C ARG A 152 -10.75 6.27 14.12
N LEU A 153 -10.57 5.09 13.56
CA LEU A 153 -10.84 3.83 14.25
C LEU A 153 -9.68 3.47 15.18
N PRO A 154 -9.96 2.72 16.26
CA PRO A 154 -8.89 2.18 17.10
C PRO A 154 -7.92 1.34 16.30
N ARG A 155 -6.68 1.30 16.75
CA ARG A 155 -5.69 0.39 16.19
C ARG A 155 -6.00 -1.04 16.58
N ILE A 156 -5.66 -1.95 15.68
CA ILE A 156 -5.81 -3.38 15.91
C ILE A 156 -4.56 -3.91 16.62
N GLY A 157 -4.78 -4.68 17.65
CA GLY A 157 -3.72 -5.34 18.40
C GLY A 157 -2.83 -4.39 19.23
N GLN A 158 -1.68 -4.87 19.64
CA GLN A 158 -0.73 -4.12 20.45
C GLN A 158 0.10 -3.15 19.62
N PRO A 159 0.45 -1.98 20.14
CA PRO A 159 1.38 -1.09 19.50
C PRO A 159 2.69 -1.81 19.16
N GLY A 160 3.15 -1.66 17.91
CA GLY A 160 4.38 -2.30 17.43
C GLY A 160 5.05 -1.49 16.34
N GLY A 161 6.17 -1.96 15.86
CA GLY A 161 6.82 -1.48 14.64
C GLY A 161 6.61 -2.51 13.56
N TYR A 162 5.64 -2.30 12.72
CA TYR A 162 5.25 -3.29 11.72
C TYR A 162 5.70 -2.90 10.33
N CYS A 163 6.15 -3.90 9.56
CA CYS A 163 6.47 -3.76 8.14
C CYS A 163 6.04 -5.04 7.41
N GLY A 164 5.44 -4.85 6.26
CA GLY A 164 4.83 -5.95 5.52
C GLY A 164 3.66 -6.57 6.27
N ILE A 165 2.56 -6.75 5.61
CA ILE A 165 1.37 -7.44 6.12
C ILE A 165 0.79 -8.26 4.98
N GLU A 166 0.29 -9.46 5.27
CA GLU A 166 -0.31 -10.34 4.29
C GLU A 166 -1.46 -11.12 4.91
N CYS A 167 -2.54 -11.32 4.16
CA CYS A 167 -3.63 -12.20 4.54
C CYS A 167 -3.27 -13.65 4.18
N ILE A 168 -3.46 -14.56 5.09
CA ILE A 168 -3.14 -15.96 4.89
C ILE A 168 -4.24 -16.63 4.07
N GLY A 169 -3.99 -16.81 2.78
CA GLY A 169 -4.88 -17.52 1.85
C GLY A 169 -4.23 -18.75 1.18
N ALA A 170 -2.97 -19.05 1.51
CA ALA A 170 -2.22 -20.12 0.86
C ALA A 170 -2.67 -21.50 1.34
N ALA A 171 -3.14 -22.34 0.42
CA ALA A 171 -3.71 -23.67 0.70
C ALA A 171 -2.75 -24.67 1.38
N ASN A 172 -1.45 -24.42 1.37
CA ASN A 172 -0.43 -25.21 2.04
C ASN A 172 -0.23 -24.84 3.53
N LEU A 173 -0.88 -23.77 4.00
CA LEU A 173 -0.89 -23.41 5.40
C LEU A 173 -2.09 -24.03 6.14
N PRO A 174 -1.99 -24.27 7.47
CA PRO A 174 -3.06 -24.85 8.27
C PRO A 174 -4.39 -24.12 8.12
N LYS A 175 -5.49 -24.88 8.11
CA LYS A 175 -6.84 -24.31 7.95
C LYS A 175 -7.20 -23.29 9.03
N GLU A 176 -6.72 -23.51 10.23
CA GLU A 176 -6.94 -22.61 11.36
C GLU A 176 -6.20 -21.28 11.26
N MET A 177 -5.33 -21.12 10.25
CA MET A 177 -4.65 -19.87 9.97
C MET A 177 -5.29 -19.11 8.80
N GLN A 178 -6.15 -19.75 8.03
CA GLN A 178 -6.74 -19.12 6.84
C GLN A 178 -7.59 -17.92 7.22
N GLY A 179 -7.43 -16.81 6.49
CA GLY A 179 -8.12 -15.55 6.76
C GLY A 179 -7.52 -14.72 7.91
N GLU A 180 -6.49 -15.23 8.58
CA GLU A 180 -5.71 -14.42 9.53
C GLU A 180 -4.61 -13.64 8.79
N PHE A 181 -3.97 -12.72 9.49
CA PHE A 181 -2.89 -11.90 8.93
C PHE A 181 -1.55 -12.26 9.55
N ILE A 182 -0.49 -12.17 8.74
CA ILE A 182 0.89 -12.20 9.24
C ILE A 182 1.53 -10.84 9.00
N VAL A 183 2.39 -10.43 9.92
CA VAL A 183 3.07 -9.13 9.88
C VAL A 183 4.46 -9.23 10.48
N GLY A 184 5.43 -8.56 9.86
CA GLY A 184 6.76 -8.41 10.43
C GLY A 184 6.77 -7.38 11.57
N ASP A 185 7.23 -7.77 12.76
CA ASP A 185 7.42 -6.87 13.91
C ASP A 185 8.92 -6.66 14.13
N TYR A 186 9.48 -5.65 13.46
CA TYR A 186 10.91 -5.39 13.49
C TYR A 186 11.40 -4.93 14.88
N LYS A 187 10.56 -4.30 15.68
CA LYS A 187 10.92 -3.89 17.05
C LYS A 187 11.08 -5.07 18.00
N ARG A 188 10.44 -6.20 17.69
CA ARG A 188 10.49 -7.41 18.51
C ARG A 188 11.19 -8.58 17.83
N ASN A 189 11.80 -8.35 16.65
CA ASN A 189 12.52 -9.37 15.87
C ASN A 189 11.68 -10.64 15.66
N ARG A 190 10.44 -10.49 15.23
CA ARG A 190 9.53 -11.63 15.04
C ARG A 190 8.54 -11.39 13.90
N VAL A 191 7.96 -12.47 13.43
CA VAL A 191 6.72 -12.45 12.64
C VAL A 191 5.57 -12.70 13.61
N SER A 192 4.54 -11.88 13.54
CA SER A 192 3.33 -12.00 14.36
C SER A 192 2.17 -12.46 13.50
N ARG A 193 1.37 -13.38 14.01
CA ARG A 193 0.08 -13.78 13.45
C ARG A 193 -1.02 -13.03 14.19
N LEU A 194 -1.99 -12.52 13.44
CA LEU A 194 -3.08 -11.72 13.94
C LEU A 194 -4.41 -12.39 13.56
N ALA A 195 -5.13 -12.86 14.54
CA ALA A 195 -6.53 -13.22 14.40
C ALA A 195 -7.36 -11.95 14.59
N ILE A 196 -8.06 -11.54 13.57
CA ILE A 196 -8.85 -10.31 13.56
C ILE A 196 -10.32 -10.68 13.66
N SER A 197 -11.05 -9.98 14.49
CA SER A 197 -12.50 -10.13 14.65
C SER A 197 -13.20 -8.80 14.49
N GLU A 198 -14.44 -8.84 14.04
CA GLU A 198 -15.28 -7.65 13.94
C GLU A 198 -15.50 -6.99 15.31
N ASP A 199 -15.49 -5.67 15.33
CA ASP A 199 -15.79 -4.87 16.52
C ASP A 199 -16.53 -3.59 16.13
N GLY A 200 -17.84 -3.63 16.14
CA GLY A 200 -18.71 -2.55 15.66
C GLY A 200 -18.54 -2.29 14.15
N ALA A 201 -18.09 -1.09 13.80
CA ALA A 201 -17.82 -0.71 12.42
C ALA A 201 -16.35 -0.92 12.02
N GLY A 202 -15.58 -1.63 12.82
CA GLY A 202 -14.15 -1.89 12.59
C GLY A 202 -13.75 -3.28 13.09
N PHE A 203 -12.49 -3.39 13.48
CA PHE A 203 -11.87 -4.66 13.88
C PHE A 203 -11.03 -4.52 15.15
N LYS A 204 -10.82 -5.63 15.81
CA LYS A 204 -9.90 -5.78 16.94
C LYS A 204 -9.06 -7.03 16.82
#